data_d4856f7141e7edd6ce2003b106413770
#
_entry.id   d4856f7141e7edd6ce2003b106413770
#
_cell.length_a   1.000
_cell.length_b   1.000
_cell.length_c   1.000
_cell.angle_alpha   90.00
_cell.angle_beta   90.00
_cell.angle_gamma   90.00
#
_symmetry.space_group_name_H-M   'P 1'
#
loop_
_entity.id
_entity.type
_entity.pdbx_description
1 polymer ?
#
loop_
_entity_poly.entity_id
_entity_poly.type
_entity_poly.pdbx_seq_one_letter_code
_entity_poly.pdbx_strand_id
1 'polypeptide(L)'
;MCIGAQFDDLIDEKYKKVDLYPAALQKEIEETNAWTYDTINNGVYKSGFATTASAYEAACTSLFTSLDRVEKHLSTVTDGPYYYGKEITEADVRLYTTIIRFDAVYVQHFKTNIRDVRSGYPYIHRWLRELYWNVPAFGETTQWDHIKKHYTQSHTNVSFLFLLLIGSGA
;
A
#
# COMPACT_ATOMS: atom_id res chain seq x y z
N MET A 1 14.45 -11.61 -5.59
CA MET A 1 15.42 -12.00 -4.52
C MET A 1 15.01 -11.27 -3.27
N CYS A 2 14.54 -11.99 -2.27
CA CYS A 2 14.12 -11.39 -0.99
C CYS A 2 15.35 -11.04 -0.15
N ILE A 3 15.47 -9.78 0.29
CA ILE A 3 16.59 -9.32 1.11
C ILE A 3 16.64 -10.08 2.46
N GLY A 4 15.48 -10.46 3.01
CA GLY A 4 15.38 -11.19 4.29
C GLY A 4 16.25 -12.44 4.32
N ALA A 5 16.12 -13.32 3.33
CA ALA A 5 16.86 -14.58 3.28
C ALA A 5 18.39 -14.43 3.14
N GLN A 6 18.87 -13.27 2.72
CA GLN A 6 20.32 -13.04 2.54
C GLN A 6 21.02 -12.60 3.84
N PHE A 7 20.29 -12.23 4.86
CA PHE A 7 20.79 -11.70 6.12
C PHE A 7 20.47 -12.59 7.33
N ASP A 8 19.91 -13.77 7.11
CA ASP A 8 19.50 -14.69 8.18
C ASP A 8 20.65 -15.04 9.14
N ASP A 9 21.88 -15.10 8.65
CA ASP A 9 23.06 -15.35 9.48
C ASP A 9 23.41 -14.20 10.43
N LEU A 10 22.84 -13.01 10.21
CA LEU A 10 23.10 -11.80 10.99
C LEU A 10 22.02 -11.49 12.02
N ILE A 11 20.93 -12.26 12.06
CA ILE A 11 19.81 -12.05 12.98
C ILE A 11 19.72 -13.16 14.03
N ASP A 12 19.07 -12.86 15.16
CA ASP A 12 18.81 -13.84 16.21
C ASP A 12 18.01 -15.03 15.69
N GLU A 13 18.32 -16.25 16.18
CA GLU A 13 17.65 -17.51 15.81
C GLU A 13 16.12 -17.45 15.90
N LYS A 14 15.57 -16.67 16.84
CA LYS A 14 14.11 -16.50 17.00
C LYS A 14 13.42 -15.86 15.79
N TYR A 15 14.17 -15.08 15.00
CA TYR A 15 13.64 -14.39 13.81
C TYR A 15 13.89 -15.17 12.52
N LYS A 16 14.81 -16.11 12.49
CA LYS A 16 15.10 -16.95 11.31
C LYS A 16 13.93 -17.86 10.89
N LYS A 17 12.95 -18.02 11.79
CA LYS A 17 11.74 -18.82 11.52
C LYS A 17 10.69 -18.12 10.66
N VAL A 18 10.85 -16.80 10.41
CA VAL A 18 9.90 -16.01 9.65
C VAL A 18 10.29 -16.08 8.18
N ASP A 19 9.60 -16.89 7.42
CA ASP A 19 9.77 -16.99 5.96
C ASP A 19 8.71 -16.14 5.25
N LEU A 20 9.11 -14.95 4.80
CA LEU A 20 8.24 -14.03 4.06
C LEU A 20 8.16 -14.37 2.55
N TYR A 21 8.95 -15.33 2.09
CA TYR A 21 9.05 -15.66 0.67
C TYR A 21 9.10 -17.19 0.45
N PRO A 22 8.09 -17.92 0.95
CA PRO A 22 8.07 -19.38 0.92
C PRO A 22 8.10 -19.91 -0.51
N ALA A 23 8.89 -20.95 -0.73
CA ALA A 23 9.15 -21.52 -2.06
C ALA A 23 7.86 -21.88 -2.84
N ALA A 24 6.82 -22.30 -2.12
CA ALA A 24 5.54 -22.67 -2.72
C ALA A 24 4.73 -21.47 -3.26
N LEU A 25 5.00 -20.25 -2.80
CA LEU A 25 4.25 -19.03 -3.16
C LEU A 25 5.10 -18.03 -3.92
N GLN A 26 6.36 -18.32 -4.24
CA GLN A 26 7.27 -17.34 -4.86
C GLN A 26 6.70 -16.74 -6.14
N LYS A 27 6.15 -17.57 -7.00
CA LYS A 27 5.58 -17.10 -8.27
C LYS A 27 4.41 -16.15 -8.06
N GLU A 28 3.48 -16.53 -7.20
CA GLU A 28 2.29 -15.74 -6.88
C GLU A 28 2.66 -14.41 -6.19
N ILE A 29 3.66 -14.44 -5.28
CA ILE A 29 4.18 -13.26 -4.61
C ILE A 29 4.82 -12.31 -5.63
N GLU A 30 5.67 -12.81 -6.53
CA GLU A 30 6.31 -11.99 -7.56
C GLU A 30 5.29 -11.38 -8.52
N GLU A 31 4.33 -12.16 -9.00
CA GLU A 31 3.25 -11.67 -9.85
C GLU A 31 2.44 -10.58 -9.15
N THR A 32 2.09 -10.78 -7.89
CA THR A 32 1.36 -9.77 -7.10
C THR A 32 2.21 -8.53 -6.86
N ASN A 33 3.46 -8.70 -6.45
CA ASN A 33 4.36 -7.58 -6.20
C ASN A 33 4.61 -6.73 -7.46
N ALA A 34 4.68 -7.35 -8.63
CA ALA A 34 4.92 -6.65 -9.88
C ALA A 34 3.80 -5.63 -10.18
N TRP A 35 2.54 -6.06 -10.17
CA TRP A 35 1.44 -5.14 -10.49
C TRP A 35 1.09 -4.21 -9.32
N THR A 36 1.15 -4.66 -8.06
CA THR A 36 0.90 -3.78 -6.90
C THR A 36 1.94 -2.68 -6.79
N TYR A 37 3.21 -3.00 -7.06
CA TYR A 37 4.27 -1.99 -7.11
C TYR A 37 3.99 -0.90 -8.13
N ASP A 38 3.64 -1.27 -9.35
CA ASP A 38 3.40 -0.31 -10.43
C ASP A 38 2.12 0.51 -10.23
N THR A 39 1.02 -0.15 -9.85
CA THR A 39 -0.32 0.45 -9.88
C THR A 39 -0.83 0.95 -8.53
N ILE A 40 -0.28 0.45 -7.41
CA ILE A 40 -0.65 0.88 -6.05
C ILE A 40 0.50 1.66 -5.41
N ASN A 41 1.66 1.01 -5.17
CA ASN A 41 2.76 1.69 -4.48
C ASN A 41 3.24 2.93 -5.23
N ASN A 42 3.49 2.82 -6.53
CA ASN A 42 3.79 3.95 -7.41
C ASN A 42 2.54 4.68 -7.90
N GLY A 43 1.39 4.01 -7.95
CA GLY A 43 0.14 4.56 -8.45
C GLY A 43 -0.31 5.80 -7.69
N VAL A 44 -0.19 5.81 -6.36
CA VAL A 44 -0.51 6.99 -5.53
C VAL A 44 0.39 8.18 -5.88
N TYR A 45 1.67 7.94 -6.17
CA TYR A 45 2.62 8.97 -6.59
C TYR A 45 2.38 9.43 -8.03
N LYS A 46 2.09 8.51 -8.94
CA LYS A 46 1.70 8.84 -10.33
C LYS A 46 0.48 9.77 -10.33
N SER A 47 -0.51 9.51 -9.47
CA SER A 47 -1.68 10.38 -9.30
C SER A 47 -1.29 11.72 -8.70
N GLY A 48 -0.52 11.73 -7.60
CA GLY A 48 -0.16 12.94 -6.86
C GLY A 48 0.73 13.89 -7.63
N PHE A 49 1.62 13.39 -8.49
CA PHE A 49 2.56 14.19 -9.28
C PHE A 49 2.13 14.35 -10.75
N ALA A 50 0.91 13.94 -11.12
CA ALA A 50 0.39 14.17 -12.45
C ALA A 50 0.33 15.68 -12.77
N THR A 51 0.83 16.06 -13.94
CA THR A 51 0.88 17.45 -14.40
C THR A 51 -0.27 17.82 -15.34
N THR A 52 -1.11 16.85 -15.72
CA THR A 52 -2.28 17.06 -16.56
C THR A 52 -3.48 16.30 -16.00
N ALA A 53 -4.70 16.77 -16.28
CA ALA A 53 -5.92 16.10 -15.87
C ALA A 53 -6.00 14.66 -16.41
N SER A 54 -5.67 14.46 -17.69
CA SER A 54 -5.69 13.13 -18.32
C SER A 54 -4.69 12.15 -17.70
N ALA A 55 -3.48 12.61 -17.33
CA ALA A 55 -2.49 11.77 -16.64
C ALA A 55 -2.98 11.40 -15.22
N TYR A 56 -3.59 12.35 -14.52
CA TYR A 56 -4.20 12.12 -13.21
C TYR A 56 -5.34 11.10 -13.30
N GLU A 57 -6.29 11.29 -14.21
CA GLU A 57 -7.43 10.37 -14.41
C GLU A 57 -6.95 8.94 -14.74
N ALA A 58 -5.98 8.81 -15.65
CA ALA A 58 -5.41 7.51 -16.01
C ALA A 58 -4.76 6.83 -14.80
N ALA A 59 -3.95 7.57 -14.02
CA ALA A 59 -3.27 7.05 -12.84
C ALA A 59 -4.28 6.66 -11.74
N CYS A 60 -5.26 7.52 -11.45
CA CYS A 60 -6.31 7.24 -10.46
C CYS A 60 -7.16 6.03 -10.87
N THR A 61 -7.57 5.94 -12.13
CA THR A 61 -8.36 4.79 -12.62
C THR A 61 -7.59 3.48 -12.45
N SER A 62 -6.30 3.46 -12.83
CA SER A 62 -5.43 2.30 -12.66
C SER A 62 -5.27 1.90 -11.19
N LEU A 63 -5.05 2.89 -10.31
CA LEU A 63 -4.91 2.69 -8.87
C LEU A 63 -6.18 2.07 -8.28
N PHE A 64 -7.34 2.65 -8.52
CA PHE A 64 -8.60 2.16 -7.95
C PHE A 64 -9.05 0.81 -8.52
N THR A 65 -8.80 0.55 -9.81
CA THR A 65 -8.98 -0.79 -10.39
C THR A 65 -8.12 -1.83 -9.68
N SER A 66 -6.90 -1.46 -9.31
CA SER A 66 -6.00 -2.36 -8.59
C SER A 66 -6.39 -2.55 -7.12
N LEU A 67 -6.91 -1.51 -6.46
CA LEU A 67 -7.49 -1.64 -5.12
C LEU A 67 -8.74 -2.54 -5.14
N ASP A 68 -9.61 -2.42 -6.14
CA ASP A 68 -10.74 -3.33 -6.33
C ASP A 68 -10.30 -4.79 -6.53
N ARG A 69 -9.18 -5.00 -7.23
CA ARG A 69 -8.57 -6.34 -7.38
C ARG A 69 -8.07 -6.90 -6.04
N VAL A 70 -7.40 -6.08 -5.22
CA VAL A 70 -6.96 -6.47 -3.86
C VAL A 70 -8.16 -6.81 -2.99
N GLU A 71 -9.18 -5.96 -2.98
CA GLU A 71 -10.41 -6.15 -2.21
C GLU A 71 -11.08 -7.47 -2.55
N LYS A 72 -11.24 -7.73 -3.87
CA LYS A 72 -11.81 -8.98 -4.36
C LYS A 72 -10.96 -10.19 -3.93
N HIS A 73 -9.65 -10.11 -4.05
CA HIS A 73 -8.75 -11.19 -3.62
C HIS A 73 -8.93 -11.49 -2.13
N LEU A 74 -8.82 -10.46 -1.28
CA LEU A 74 -8.96 -10.62 0.17
C LEU A 74 -10.35 -11.13 0.58
N SER A 75 -11.40 -10.87 -0.20
CA SER A 75 -12.74 -11.41 0.04
C SER A 75 -12.83 -12.92 -0.18
N THR A 76 -11.90 -13.50 -0.92
CA THR A 76 -11.86 -14.94 -1.22
C THR A 76 -10.94 -15.73 -0.30
N VAL A 77 -10.10 -15.06 0.49
CA VAL A 77 -9.21 -15.72 1.45
C VAL A 77 -10.01 -16.18 2.66
N THR A 78 -10.08 -17.48 2.88
CA THR A 78 -10.89 -18.11 3.94
C THR A 78 -10.07 -18.80 5.03
N ASP A 79 -8.80 -19.04 4.77
CA ASP A 79 -7.92 -19.82 5.65
C ASP A 79 -6.95 -18.99 6.48
N GLY A 80 -7.12 -17.66 6.49
CA GLY A 80 -6.30 -16.77 7.30
C GLY A 80 -6.59 -15.30 7.07
N PRO A 81 -5.95 -14.40 7.83
CA PRO A 81 -6.20 -12.97 7.76
C PRO A 81 -5.29 -12.23 6.78
N TYR A 82 -4.25 -12.89 6.25
CA TYR A 82 -3.23 -12.25 5.42
C TYR A 82 -3.47 -12.48 3.93
N TYR A 83 -2.68 -11.85 3.09
CA TYR A 83 -2.90 -11.83 1.64
C TYR A 83 -2.94 -13.24 1.03
N TYR A 84 -2.06 -14.13 1.49
CA TYR A 84 -2.00 -15.53 1.05
C TYR A 84 -2.41 -16.55 2.15
N GLY A 85 -3.29 -16.15 3.08
CA GLY A 85 -3.83 -17.06 4.08
C GLY A 85 -3.27 -16.84 5.49
N LYS A 86 -2.69 -17.87 6.10
CA LYS A 86 -2.34 -17.87 7.54
C LYS A 86 -1.02 -17.16 7.85
N GLU A 87 -0.10 -17.16 6.92
CA GLU A 87 1.24 -16.64 7.14
C GLU A 87 1.44 -15.32 6.38
N ILE A 88 2.16 -14.39 7.03
CA ILE A 88 2.54 -13.12 6.41
C ILE A 88 3.59 -13.39 5.33
N THR A 89 3.43 -12.75 4.18
CA THR A 89 4.36 -12.83 3.07
C THR A 89 4.90 -11.45 2.68
N GLU A 90 5.88 -11.42 1.78
CA GLU A 90 6.41 -10.17 1.23
C GLU A 90 5.31 -9.32 0.54
N ALA A 91 4.26 -9.95 0.01
CA ALA A 91 3.12 -9.23 -0.56
C ALA A 91 2.40 -8.37 0.49
N ASP A 92 2.20 -8.90 1.71
CA ASP A 92 1.63 -8.15 2.82
C ASP A 92 2.51 -6.95 3.21
N VAL A 93 3.81 -7.17 3.33
CA VAL A 93 4.77 -6.12 3.73
C VAL A 93 4.77 -4.98 2.72
N ARG A 94 4.84 -5.29 1.43
CA ARG A 94 4.88 -4.28 0.36
C ARG A 94 3.58 -3.51 0.23
N LEU A 95 2.45 -4.19 0.29
CA LEU A 95 1.14 -3.56 0.18
C LEU A 95 0.83 -2.70 1.40
N TYR A 96 1.14 -3.19 2.61
CA TYR A 96 0.89 -2.48 3.86
C TYR A 96 1.48 -1.07 3.88
N THR A 97 2.71 -0.92 3.41
CA THR A 97 3.39 0.38 3.46
C THR A 97 2.62 1.51 2.75
N THR A 98 1.89 1.19 1.70
CA THR A 98 1.04 2.15 0.99
C THR A 98 -0.34 2.27 1.63
N ILE A 99 -0.99 1.15 1.93
CA ILE A 99 -2.36 1.14 2.42
C ILE A 99 -2.48 1.80 3.80
N ILE A 100 -1.51 1.62 4.71
CA ILE A 100 -1.53 2.29 6.02
C ILE A 100 -1.49 3.81 5.92
N ARG A 101 -0.93 4.36 4.85
CA ARG A 101 -0.87 5.80 4.57
C ARG A 101 -2.04 6.31 3.75
N PHE A 102 -2.86 5.43 3.20
CA PHE A 102 -3.82 5.79 2.16
C PHE A 102 -4.81 6.85 2.63
N ASP A 103 -5.61 6.54 3.65
CA ASP A 103 -6.63 7.48 4.16
C ASP A 103 -6.01 8.68 4.87
N ALA A 104 -4.93 8.47 5.62
CA ALA A 104 -4.31 9.53 6.41
C ALA A 104 -3.52 10.55 5.56
N VAL A 105 -3.09 10.14 4.35
CA VAL A 105 -2.20 10.95 3.50
C VAL A 105 -2.72 11.06 2.07
N TYR A 106 -2.79 9.94 1.34
CA TYR A 106 -2.94 9.98 -0.11
C TYR A 106 -4.30 10.46 -0.58
N VAL A 107 -5.37 10.15 0.16
CA VAL A 107 -6.73 10.66 -0.10
C VAL A 107 -6.73 12.19 -0.17
N GLN A 108 -6.07 12.85 0.77
CA GLN A 108 -6.02 14.32 0.82
C GLN A 108 -4.83 14.87 0.03
N HIS A 109 -3.64 14.38 0.28
CA HIS A 109 -2.39 14.95 -0.25
C HIS A 109 -2.25 14.75 -1.75
N PHE A 110 -2.53 13.53 -2.24
CA PHE A 110 -2.47 13.18 -3.67
C PHE A 110 -3.82 13.17 -4.36
N LYS A 111 -4.90 13.52 -3.62
CA LYS A 111 -6.29 13.56 -4.13
C LYS A 111 -6.80 12.22 -4.66
N THR A 112 -6.23 11.11 -4.19
CA THR A 112 -6.71 9.76 -4.53
C THR A 112 -7.99 9.46 -3.74
N ASN A 113 -9.06 10.23 -4.01
CA ASN A 113 -10.25 10.34 -3.17
C ASN A 113 -11.55 9.79 -3.80
N ILE A 114 -11.45 8.88 -4.77
CA ILE A 114 -12.62 8.18 -5.30
C ILE A 114 -13.30 7.37 -4.20
N ARG A 115 -12.49 6.67 -3.39
CA ARG A 115 -12.89 5.92 -2.19
C ARG A 115 -11.77 5.93 -1.16
N ASP A 116 -12.08 5.98 0.13
CA ASP A 116 -11.13 5.69 1.19
C ASP A 116 -11.11 4.19 1.53
N VAL A 117 -10.05 3.75 2.20
CA VAL A 117 -9.92 2.34 2.59
C VAL A 117 -10.91 1.98 3.69
N ARG A 118 -11.12 2.87 4.64
CA ARG A 118 -11.92 2.61 5.84
C ARG A 118 -13.40 2.33 5.52
N SER A 119 -14.00 3.11 4.62
CA SER A 119 -15.44 3.00 4.32
C SER A 119 -15.72 2.27 3.01
N GLY A 120 -14.78 2.27 2.06
CA GLY A 120 -15.00 1.79 0.71
C GLY A 120 -14.42 0.40 0.40
N TYR A 121 -13.56 -0.15 1.29
CA TYR A 121 -12.84 -1.41 1.08
C TYR A 121 -12.83 -2.27 2.36
N PRO A 122 -13.94 -2.92 2.70
CA PRO A 122 -14.09 -3.64 3.98
C PRO A 122 -13.07 -4.77 4.20
N TYR A 123 -12.66 -5.50 3.16
CA TYR A 123 -11.68 -6.58 3.30
C TYR A 123 -10.25 -6.06 3.41
N ILE A 124 -9.89 -5.04 2.63
CA ILE A 124 -8.61 -4.33 2.78
C ILE A 124 -8.52 -3.70 4.17
N HIS A 125 -9.59 -3.06 4.65
CA HIS A 125 -9.63 -2.44 5.98
C HIS A 125 -9.47 -3.50 7.10
N ARG A 126 -10.12 -4.66 6.98
CA ARG A 126 -9.97 -5.77 7.93
C ARG A 126 -8.53 -6.28 7.94
N TRP A 127 -7.95 -6.55 6.76
CA TRP A 127 -6.58 -6.99 6.59
C TRP A 127 -5.57 -5.96 7.17
N LEU A 128 -5.76 -4.68 6.88
CA LEU A 128 -4.92 -3.59 7.40
C LEU A 128 -4.94 -3.53 8.93
N ARG A 129 -6.12 -3.63 9.52
CA ARG A 129 -6.29 -3.63 10.98
C ARG A 129 -5.66 -4.85 11.63
N GLU A 130 -5.77 -6.01 11.02
CA GLU A 130 -5.14 -7.24 11.51
C GLU A 130 -3.62 -7.08 11.58
N LEU A 131 -2.99 -6.60 10.50
CA LEU A 131 -1.56 -6.33 10.49
C LEU A 131 -1.16 -5.27 11.52
N TYR A 132 -1.88 -4.16 11.57
CA TYR A 132 -1.52 -3.03 12.44
C TYR A 132 -1.65 -3.35 13.93
N TRP A 133 -2.74 -4.02 14.34
CA TRP A 133 -3.03 -4.23 15.76
C TRP A 133 -2.50 -5.54 16.31
N ASN A 134 -2.42 -6.58 15.49
CA ASN A 134 -2.12 -7.93 15.95
C ASN A 134 -0.70 -8.40 15.58
N VAL A 135 0.02 -7.63 14.75
CA VAL A 135 1.40 -7.94 14.38
C VAL A 135 2.32 -6.79 14.81
N PRO A 136 3.05 -6.93 15.93
CA PRO A 136 3.86 -5.84 16.50
C PRO A 136 4.81 -5.18 15.50
N ALA A 137 5.43 -5.99 14.62
CA ALA A 137 6.35 -5.49 13.60
C ALA A 137 5.74 -4.42 12.67
N PHE A 138 4.41 -4.40 12.46
CA PHE A 138 3.73 -3.39 11.65
C PHE A 138 3.27 -2.21 12.50
N GLY A 139 2.59 -2.46 13.63
CA GLY A 139 2.04 -1.40 14.48
C GLY A 139 3.12 -0.55 15.13
N GLU A 140 4.12 -1.18 15.75
CA GLU A 140 5.20 -0.49 16.47
C GLU A 140 6.15 0.29 15.54
N THR A 141 6.30 -0.14 14.29
CA THR A 141 7.16 0.56 13.32
C THR A 141 6.43 1.65 12.55
N THR A 142 5.10 1.75 12.64
CA THR A 142 4.32 2.79 11.98
C THR A 142 4.39 4.10 12.77
N GLN A 143 5.27 5.01 12.36
CA GLN A 143 5.54 6.28 13.03
C GLN A 143 4.67 7.40 12.43
N TRP A 144 3.47 7.61 12.97
CA TRP A 144 2.48 8.55 12.44
C TRP A 144 2.97 9.99 12.35
N ASP A 145 3.73 10.45 13.35
CA ASP A 145 4.28 11.83 13.34
C ASP A 145 5.30 12.00 12.21
N HIS A 146 6.15 10.99 11.96
CA HIS A 146 7.10 11.03 10.85
C HIS A 146 6.37 11.00 9.50
N ILE A 147 5.36 10.15 9.36
CA ILE A 147 4.54 10.07 8.14
C ILE A 147 3.91 11.43 7.85
N LYS A 148 3.19 12.02 8.81
CA LYS A 148 2.51 13.30 8.64
C LYS A 148 3.48 14.42 8.31
N LYS A 149 4.57 14.56 9.08
CA LYS A 149 5.60 15.59 8.85
C LYS A 149 6.25 15.45 7.48
N HIS A 150 6.59 14.24 7.08
CA HIS A 150 7.21 13.98 5.76
C HIS A 150 6.34 14.53 4.63
N TYR A 151 5.09 14.12 4.54
CA TYR A 151 4.22 14.53 3.43
C TYR A 151 3.82 16.00 3.46
N THR A 152 3.71 16.62 4.64
CA THR A 152 3.38 18.05 4.75
C THR A 152 4.56 18.97 4.48
N GLN A 153 5.79 18.52 4.69
CA GLN A 153 6.99 19.36 4.60
C GLN A 153 7.81 19.15 3.33
N SER A 154 7.81 17.93 2.75
CA SER A 154 8.67 17.61 1.61
C SER A 154 8.01 17.77 0.24
N HIS A 155 6.69 17.87 0.17
CA HIS A 155 5.96 17.94 -1.10
C HIS A 155 5.27 19.30 -1.31
N THR A 156 6.01 20.37 -1.20
CA THR A 156 5.49 21.75 -1.32
C THR A 156 4.79 22.04 -2.65
N ASN A 157 5.17 21.33 -3.73
CA ASN A 157 4.65 21.57 -5.09
C ASN A 157 3.33 20.84 -5.39
N VAL A 158 2.95 19.81 -4.61
CA VAL A 158 1.74 18.99 -4.90
C VAL A 158 0.46 19.80 -4.70
N SER A 159 0.39 20.61 -3.65
CA SER A 159 -0.81 21.39 -3.32
C SER A 159 -1.08 22.54 -4.30
N PHE A 160 -0.05 23.11 -4.93
CA PHE A 160 -0.19 24.26 -5.81
C PHE A 160 -0.72 23.90 -7.19
N LEU A 161 -0.25 22.77 -7.76
CA LEU A 161 -0.66 22.35 -9.09
C LEU A 161 -2.14 21.95 -9.15
N PHE A 162 -2.66 21.38 -8.08
CA PHE A 162 -4.05 20.91 -8.02
C PHE A 162 -5.07 22.05 -7.93
N LEU A 163 -4.73 23.15 -7.26
CA LEU A 163 -5.55 24.36 -7.22
C LEU A 163 -5.71 24.98 -8.63
N LEU A 164 -4.68 24.88 -9.46
CA LEU A 164 -4.72 25.35 -10.86
C LEU A 164 -5.60 24.47 -11.76
N LEU A 165 -5.63 23.15 -11.51
CA LEU A 165 -6.43 22.21 -12.33
C LEU A 165 -7.93 22.29 -12.02
N ILE A 166 -8.33 22.60 -10.78
CA ILE A 166 -9.74 22.80 -10.42
C ILE A 166 -10.24 24.20 -10.85
N GLY A 167 -9.36 25.21 -10.82
CA GLY A 167 -9.72 26.59 -11.16
C GLY A 167 -9.91 26.87 -12.66
N SER A 168 -9.54 25.96 -13.56
CA SER A 168 -9.64 26.14 -15.01
C SER A 168 -10.88 25.51 -15.64
N GLY A 169 -11.80 24.97 -14.84
CA GLY A 169 -13.03 24.27 -15.26
C GLY A 169 -14.32 25.02 -14.88
N ALA A 170 -14.33 26.36 -14.99
CA ALA A 170 -15.55 27.18 -14.89
C ALA A 170 -15.77 27.93 -16.20
#